data_f15f1e2f0efbfc637f7cee2281405615
#
_entry.id   f15f1e2f0efbfc637f7cee2281405615
#
_cell.length_a   1.000
_cell.length_b   1.000
_cell.length_c   1.000
_cell.angle_alpha   90.00
_cell.angle_beta   90.00
_cell.angle_gamma   90.00
#
_symmetry.space_group_name_H-M   'P 1'
#
loop_
_entity.id
_entity.type
_entity.pdbx_description
1 polymer ?
#
loop_
_entity_poly.entity_id
_entity_poly.type
_entity_poly.pdbx_seq_one_letter_code
_entity_poly.pdbx_strand_id
1 'polypeptide(L)'
;MTPDEEEGIGLLSGAPPVAPEKKVAAPAPSAPVAPSAPAPPAPPKPQVSTFLALKAVEEAPREVTAGTVTTLSAVLTSKATESMSVPLGVEVTYTSTYPGEGAEWPVSWTPPGKRTSVELFARKITAPITVLPGAGVPLSFEITAPVGVRYGDRVEVRLSVTDPEGGGPALRLTLSCVARQAVLAIKTSRGYEREVADTLHARADEKADVVFALLVPSSLRGYVFAEGMSFEGVREMLKGIRKARGLVDGETTLKEVEPLLVPKITVEGFVEGAIVELISGPFKGEKARVKKIDQAKEEITVELIEAVVPIPVTVRGDHVRMLEKGGGKSGG
;
A
#
# COMPACT_ATOMS: atom_id res chain seq x y z
N MET A 1 71.13 -2.70 26.85
CA MET A 1 71.33 -2.02 28.12
C MET A 1 70.06 -2.13 28.90
N THR A 2 69.91 -3.27 29.56
CA THR A 2 69.06 -3.59 30.70
C THR A 2 69.67 -2.95 31.94
N PRO A 3 69.13 -2.90 33.15
CA PRO A 3 68.06 -3.71 33.80
C PRO A 3 67.06 -2.77 34.56
N ASP A 4 66.11 -3.10 35.39
CA ASP A 4 65.92 -4.11 36.50
C ASP A 4 64.43 -4.12 36.84
N GLU A 5 63.80 -5.23 37.01
CA GLU A 5 63.49 -5.97 38.25
C GLU A 5 63.09 -5.15 39.49
N GLU A 6 61.83 -5.31 39.97
CA GLU A 6 61.67 -5.89 41.33
C GLU A 6 60.23 -6.34 41.60
N GLU A 7 60.18 -7.47 42.22
CA GLU A 7 59.05 -8.25 42.73
C GLU A 7 58.39 -7.57 43.92
N GLY A 8 57.12 -7.84 44.17
CA GLY A 8 56.41 -7.58 45.38
C GLY A 8 55.25 -8.55 45.64
N ILE A 9 55.54 -9.58 46.35
CA ILE A 9 54.62 -10.64 46.85
C ILE A 9 53.73 -10.04 47.95
N GLY A 10 52.43 -10.36 47.94
CA GLY A 10 51.54 -10.00 49.07
C GLY A 10 50.14 -10.60 49.01
N LEU A 11 50.05 -11.86 49.44
CA LEU A 11 49.01 -12.52 50.29
C LEU A 11 47.51 -12.23 50.05
N LEU A 12 46.87 -13.31 49.59
CA LEU A 12 45.59 -13.94 49.93
C LEU A 12 44.70 -13.23 50.98
N SER A 13 43.51 -12.87 50.54
CA SER A 13 42.30 -12.97 51.37
C SER A 13 41.08 -13.21 50.45
N GLY A 14 40.43 -14.37 50.64
CA GLY A 14 39.31 -14.81 49.83
C GLY A 14 38.01 -14.20 50.28
N ALA A 15 37.22 -13.77 49.31
CA ALA A 15 35.78 -13.68 49.41
C ALA A 15 35.18 -14.23 48.11
N PRO A 16 34.07 -14.95 48.13
CA PRO A 16 33.50 -15.56 46.92
C PRO A 16 32.94 -14.50 45.97
N PRO A 17 32.98 -14.74 44.66
CA PRO A 17 32.44 -13.77 43.69
C PRO A 17 30.91 -13.71 43.78
N VAL A 18 30.44 -12.54 44.06
CA VAL A 18 29.01 -12.16 43.89
C VAL A 18 28.68 -12.27 42.41
N ALA A 19 27.69 -13.06 42.10
CA ALA A 19 27.15 -13.16 40.71
C ALA A 19 26.73 -11.79 40.19
N PRO A 20 27.04 -11.47 38.93
CA PRO A 20 26.58 -10.18 38.37
C PRO A 20 25.07 -10.17 38.25
N GLU A 21 24.47 -9.20 38.91
CA GLU A 21 23.06 -8.84 38.68
C GLU A 21 22.81 -8.69 37.18
N LYS A 22 21.82 -9.42 36.66
CA LYS A 22 21.28 -9.22 35.33
C LYS A 22 20.77 -7.80 35.25
N LYS A 23 21.54 -6.92 34.64
CA LYS A 23 21.08 -5.62 34.17
C LYS A 23 19.88 -5.87 33.24
N VAL A 24 18.69 -5.57 33.72
CA VAL A 24 17.49 -5.50 32.89
C VAL A 24 17.78 -4.49 31.79
N ALA A 25 17.88 -4.95 30.57
CA ALA A 25 18.03 -4.07 29.41
C ALA A 25 16.82 -3.13 29.38
N ALA A 26 17.07 -1.85 29.35
CA ALA A 26 16.07 -0.85 29.09
C ALA A 26 15.38 -1.18 27.76
N PRO A 27 14.05 -1.01 27.64
CA PRO A 27 13.37 -1.23 26.36
C PRO A 27 14.03 -0.34 25.30
N ALA A 28 14.33 -0.93 24.15
CA ALA A 28 14.85 -0.21 22.99
C ALA A 28 13.92 0.97 22.69
N PRO A 29 14.47 2.13 22.32
CA PRO A 29 13.64 3.26 21.91
C PRO A 29 12.76 2.80 20.76
N SER A 30 11.45 2.94 20.92
CA SER A 30 10.46 2.72 19.88
C SER A 30 10.89 3.52 18.64
N ALA A 31 10.95 2.85 17.50
CA ALA A 31 11.22 3.50 16.23
C ALA A 31 10.30 4.74 16.08
N PRO A 32 10.80 5.85 15.52
CA PRO A 32 9.97 7.01 15.31
C PRO A 32 8.78 6.60 14.44
N VAL A 33 7.58 6.74 15.00
CA VAL A 33 6.33 6.63 14.24
C VAL A 33 6.43 7.68 13.16
N ALA A 34 6.45 7.27 11.91
CA ALA A 34 6.40 8.20 10.78
C ALA A 34 5.20 9.14 11.01
N PRO A 35 5.36 10.45 10.86
CA PRO A 35 4.27 11.39 11.07
C PRO A 35 3.14 10.98 10.13
N SER A 36 1.99 10.62 10.69
CA SER A 36 0.78 10.40 9.91
C SER A 36 0.55 11.65 9.07
N ALA A 37 0.44 11.48 7.76
CA ALA A 37 0.12 12.60 6.87
C ALA A 37 -1.08 13.36 7.44
N PRO A 38 -1.05 14.70 7.48
CA PRO A 38 -2.18 15.47 7.98
C PRO A 38 -3.43 15.10 7.18
N ALA A 39 -4.49 14.75 7.89
CA ALA A 39 -5.78 14.46 7.28
C ALA A 39 -6.14 15.59 6.29
N PRO A 40 -6.61 15.26 5.08
CA PRO A 40 -6.99 16.27 4.12
C PRO A 40 -8.00 17.24 4.76
N PRO A 41 -7.89 18.55 4.52
CA PRO A 41 -8.89 19.50 4.99
C PRO A 41 -10.25 19.08 4.45
N ALA A 42 -11.26 19.04 5.31
CA ALA A 42 -12.64 18.73 4.93
C ALA A 42 -13.06 19.65 3.75
N PRO A 43 -13.72 19.11 2.72
CA PRO A 43 -14.14 19.92 1.59
C PRO A 43 -15.01 21.09 2.09
N PRO A 44 -14.79 22.31 1.60
CA PRO A 44 -15.58 23.46 2.01
C PRO A 44 -17.06 23.20 1.67
N LYS A 45 -17.95 23.45 2.63
CA LYS A 45 -19.39 23.35 2.41
C LYS A 45 -19.78 24.25 1.23
N PRO A 46 -20.59 23.78 0.29
CA PRO A 46 -21.00 24.57 -0.86
C PRO A 46 -21.72 25.84 -0.38
N GLN A 47 -21.18 27.00 -0.75
CA GLN A 47 -21.82 28.28 -0.49
C GLN A 47 -22.87 28.49 -1.59
N VAL A 48 -24.11 28.69 -1.20
CA VAL A 48 -25.24 28.87 -2.10
C VAL A 48 -25.34 30.35 -2.42
N SER A 49 -25.07 30.74 -3.68
CA SER A 49 -25.56 32.01 -4.21
C SER A 49 -27.03 31.85 -4.56
N THR A 50 -27.77 32.95 -4.65
CA THR A 50 -29.22 32.92 -4.88
C THR A 50 -29.56 32.28 -6.24
N PHE A 51 -28.70 32.40 -7.26
CA PHE A 51 -28.97 31.98 -8.63
C PHE A 51 -27.99 30.91 -9.18
N LEU A 52 -26.80 30.83 -8.66
CA LEU A 52 -25.76 29.90 -9.15
C LEU A 52 -25.51 28.79 -8.16
N ALA A 53 -25.21 27.60 -8.67
CA ALA A 53 -24.70 26.49 -7.87
C ALA A 53 -23.51 25.84 -8.58
N LEU A 54 -22.45 25.57 -7.82
CA LEU A 54 -21.25 24.90 -8.27
C LEU A 54 -21.08 23.60 -7.45
N LYS A 55 -21.06 22.46 -8.14
CA LYS A 55 -20.99 21.15 -7.50
C LYS A 55 -19.91 20.30 -8.14
N ALA A 56 -19.16 19.56 -7.33
CA ALA A 56 -18.31 18.48 -7.81
C ALA A 56 -19.18 17.31 -8.31
N VAL A 57 -18.73 16.65 -9.35
CA VAL A 57 -19.35 15.43 -9.87
C VAL A 57 -18.88 14.24 -9.05
N GLU A 58 -17.64 14.26 -8.61
CA GLU A 58 -17.01 13.20 -7.84
C GLU A 58 -16.65 13.70 -6.44
N GLU A 59 -16.61 12.77 -5.48
CA GLU A 59 -16.12 13.10 -4.14
C GLU A 59 -14.59 13.29 -4.17
N ALA A 60 -14.12 14.35 -3.52
CA ALA A 60 -12.70 14.65 -3.36
C ALA A 60 -12.18 14.21 -1.98
N PRO A 61 -10.90 13.87 -1.84
CA PRO A 61 -9.86 13.81 -2.85
C PRO A 61 -9.89 12.52 -3.68
N ARG A 62 -9.55 12.59 -4.97
CA ARG A 62 -9.35 11.41 -5.81
C ARG A 62 -7.92 10.89 -5.65
N GLU A 63 -7.79 9.62 -5.34
CA GLU A 63 -6.49 8.95 -5.29
C GLU A 63 -6.01 8.58 -6.68
N VAL A 64 -4.73 8.83 -6.95
CA VAL A 64 -4.09 8.54 -8.24
C VAL A 64 -2.69 7.99 -8.02
N THR A 65 -2.24 7.16 -8.95
CA THR A 65 -0.87 6.63 -8.96
C THR A 65 0.01 7.43 -9.92
N ALA A 66 1.32 7.44 -9.66
CA ALA A 66 2.27 8.17 -10.49
C ALA A 66 2.21 7.69 -11.95
N GLY A 67 2.30 8.62 -12.89
CA GLY A 67 2.24 8.36 -14.32
C GLY A 67 0.83 8.20 -14.88
N THR A 68 -0.23 8.33 -14.07
CA THR A 68 -1.61 8.20 -14.55
C THR A 68 -2.24 9.54 -14.89
N VAL A 69 -3.20 9.51 -15.81
CA VAL A 69 -4.03 10.65 -16.17
C VAL A 69 -5.43 10.44 -15.60
N THR A 70 -5.98 11.46 -14.97
CA THR A 70 -7.33 11.44 -14.41
C THR A 70 -8.08 12.73 -14.73
N THR A 71 -9.41 12.67 -14.72
CA THR A 71 -10.25 13.83 -14.94
C THR A 71 -11.02 14.14 -13.67
N LEU A 72 -10.97 15.41 -13.23
CA LEU A 72 -11.84 15.96 -12.20
C LEU A 72 -12.91 16.81 -12.84
N SER A 73 -14.15 16.65 -12.40
CA SER A 73 -15.29 17.31 -13.01
C SER A 73 -16.14 18.06 -12.00
N ALA A 74 -16.64 19.21 -12.41
CA ALA A 74 -17.64 19.98 -11.68
C ALA A 74 -18.75 20.44 -12.64
N VAL A 75 -19.89 20.80 -12.09
CA VAL A 75 -21.00 21.37 -12.87
C VAL A 75 -21.42 22.71 -12.26
N LEU A 76 -21.44 23.73 -13.11
CA LEU A 76 -21.96 25.04 -12.79
C LEU A 76 -23.39 25.14 -13.36
N THR A 77 -24.35 25.35 -12.49
CA THR A 77 -25.76 25.50 -12.86
C THR A 77 -26.30 26.88 -12.51
N SER A 78 -27.27 27.41 -13.32
CA SER A 78 -27.99 28.65 -13.04
C SER A 78 -29.48 28.38 -12.85
N LYS A 79 -30.08 29.06 -11.87
CA LYS A 79 -31.54 29.16 -11.67
C LYS A 79 -32.12 30.49 -12.20
N ALA A 80 -31.29 31.34 -12.81
CA ALA A 80 -31.75 32.57 -13.43
C ALA A 80 -32.66 32.25 -14.60
N THR A 81 -33.51 33.20 -14.95
CA THR A 81 -34.46 33.09 -16.08
C THR A 81 -33.84 33.45 -17.42
N GLU A 82 -32.70 34.14 -17.40
CA GLU A 82 -31.95 34.57 -18.57
C GLU A 82 -30.53 33.97 -18.57
N SER A 83 -29.92 33.95 -19.77
CA SER A 83 -28.53 33.56 -19.90
C SER A 83 -27.61 34.61 -19.29
N MET A 84 -26.64 34.17 -18.53
CA MET A 84 -25.64 35.05 -17.90
C MET A 84 -24.24 34.66 -18.23
N SER A 85 -23.35 35.64 -18.34
CA SER A 85 -21.90 35.41 -18.43
C SER A 85 -21.26 35.69 -17.08
N VAL A 86 -20.63 34.66 -16.51
CA VAL A 86 -20.04 34.77 -15.18
C VAL A 86 -18.54 34.55 -15.27
N PRO A 87 -17.70 35.29 -14.52
CA PRO A 87 -16.28 35.06 -14.45
C PRO A 87 -15.98 33.82 -13.58
N LEU A 88 -15.45 32.77 -14.21
CA LEU A 88 -14.92 31.61 -13.52
C LEU A 88 -13.42 31.79 -13.26
N GLY A 89 -13.04 31.92 -12.00
CA GLY A 89 -11.64 31.85 -11.58
C GLY A 89 -11.24 30.41 -11.36
N VAL A 90 -10.14 30.00 -11.97
CA VAL A 90 -9.51 28.69 -11.78
C VAL A 90 -8.10 28.92 -11.27
N GLU A 91 -7.78 28.31 -10.14
CA GLU A 91 -6.45 28.39 -9.51
C GLU A 91 -5.96 26.97 -9.23
N VAL A 92 -4.75 26.67 -9.67
CA VAL A 92 -4.09 25.37 -9.42
C VAL A 92 -2.99 25.57 -8.39
N THR A 93 -2.99 24.75 -7.35
CA THR A 93 -1.98 24.74 -6.30
C THR A 93 -1.45 23.33 -6.08
N TYR A 94 -0.16 23.21 -5.80
CA TYR A 94 0.51 21.96 -5.48
C TYR A 94 0.96 21.96 -4.04
N THR A 95 0.81 20.82 -3.38
CA THR A 95 1.33 20.63 -2.02
C THR A 95 2.10 19.31 -2.01
N SER A 96 3.37 19.37 -1.61
CA SER A 96 4.18 18.19 -1.39
C SER A 96 4.33 17.91 0.10
N THR A 97 4.38 16.64 0.44
CA THR A 97 4.70 16.17 1.80
C THR A 97 6.15 16.48 2.16
N TYR A 98 7.01 16.66 1.14
CA TYR A 98 8.43 16.97 1.27
C TYR A 98 8.71 18.41 0.78
N PRO A 99 9.01 19.35 1.70
CA PRO A 99 9.22 20.75 1.34
C PRO A 99 10.37 20.93 0.34
N GLY A 100 10.08 21.65 -0.75
CA GLY A 100 11.09 22.01 -1.76
C GLY A 100 11.31 21.00 -2.90
N GLU A 101 10.64 19.86 -2.91
CA GLU A 101 10.87 18.80 -3.90
C GLU A 101 9.60 18.28 -4.59
N GLY A 102 8.48 19.00 -4.51
CA GLY A 102 7.22 18.59 -5.13
C GLY A 102 7.30 18.66 -6.66
N ALA A 103 6.84 17.62 -7.32
CA ALA A 103 6.68 17.63 -8.78
C ALA A 103 5.49 18.50 -9.19
N GLU A 104 5.62 19.29 -10.24
CA GLU A 104 4.51 20.00 -10.83
C GLU A 104 3.59 19.02 -11.56
N TRP A 105 2.28 19.12 -11.28
CA TRP A 105 1.27 18.30 -11.93
C TRP A 105 0.73 19.03 -13.15
N PRO A 106 0.91 18.53 -14.38
CA PRO A 106 0.24 19.07 -15.54
C PRO A 106 -1.28 19.01 -15.39
N VAL A 107 -1.91 20.15 -15.41
CA VAL A 107 -3.37 20.29 -15.38
C VAL A 107 -3.80 20.97 -16.65
N SER A 108 -4.65 20.33 -17.44
CA SER A 108 -5.25 20.93 -18.63
C SER A 108 -6.75 21.12 -18.45
N TRP A 109 -7.25 22.22 -18.98
CA TRP A 109 -8.66 22.57 -18.95
C TRP A 109 -9.11 23.07 -20.33
N THR A 110 -10.20 22.52 -20.81
CA THR A 110 -10.88 23.01 -22.01
C THR A 110 -12.06 23.85 -21.58
N PRO A 111 -11.98 25.20 -21.70
CA PRO A 111 -13.12 26.06 -21.39
C PRO A 111 -14.35 25.70 -22.22
N PRO A 112 -15.55 25.73 -21.64
CA PRO A 112 -16.80 25.47 -22.37
C PRO A 112 -16.91 26.32 -23.62
N GLY A 113 -17.26 25.72 -24.75
CA GLY A 113 -17.33 26.37 -26.05
C GLY A 113 -16.01 26.64 -26.76
N LYS A 114 -14.86 26.28 -26.15
CA LYS A 114 -13.54 26.32 -26.79
C LYS A 114 -13.15 24.93 -27.29
N ARG A 115 -12.33 24.90 -28.37
CA ARG A 115 -11.77 23.65 -28.91
C ARG A 115 -10.34 23.39 -28.44
N THR A 116 -9.72 24.37 -27.80
CA THR A 116 -8.33 24.31 -27.37
C THR A 116 -8.28 24.27 -25.86
N SER A 117 -7.55 23.30 -25.33
CA SER A 117 -7.22 23.22 -23.91
C SER A 117 -6.18 24.26 -23.51
N VAL A 118 -6.24 24.68 -22.27
CA VAL A 118 -5.29 25.60 -21.64
C VAL A 118 -4.57 24.82 -20.55
N GLU A 119 -3.25 24.84 -20.56
CA GLU A 119 -2.45 24.28 -19.50
C GLU A 119 -2.35 25.25 -18.32
N LEU A 120 -2.61 24.72 -17.13
CA LEU A 120 -2.66 25.46 -15.88
C LEU A 120 -1.45 25.04 -15.01
N PHE A 121 -0.35 25.75 -15.16
CA PHE A 121 0.83 25.54 -14.32
C PHE A 121 0.78 26.49 -13.14
N ALA A 122 0.42 26.03 -11.95
CA ALA A 122 0.39 26.80 -10.70
C ALA A 122 -0.09 28.26 -10.90
N ARG A 123 -1.08 28.45 -11.75
CA ARG A 123 -1.58 29.75 -12.19
C ARG A 123 -3.03 29.95 -11.80
N LYS A 124 -3.35 31.21 -11.58
CA LYS A 124 -4.73 31.66 -11.49
C LYS A 124 -5.15 32.27 -12.83
N ILE A 125 -6.18 31.74 -13.42
CA ILE A 125 -6.81 32.30 -14.63
C ILE A 125 -8.24 32.64 -14.35
N THR A 126 -8.78 33.58 -15.11
CA THR A 126 -10.21 33.92 -15.09
C THR A 126 -10.71 33.84 -16.52
N ALA A 127 -11.80 33.11 -16.74
CA ALA A 127 -12.45 32.98 -18.03
C ALA A 127 -13.96 33.25 -17.91
N PRO A 128 -14.56 34.00 -18.83
CA PRO A 128 -16.00 34.18 -18.87
C PRO A 128 -16.67 32.87 -19.31
N ILE A 129 -17.67 32.43 -18.56
CA ILE A 129 -18.48 31.25 -18.84
C ILE A 129 -19.94 31.67 -19.03
N THR A 130 -20.53 31.32 -20.16
CA THR A 130 -21.97 31.56 -20.40
C THR A 130 -22.77 30.39 -19.81
N VAL A 131 -23.68 30.69 -18.91
CA VAL A 131 -24.57 29.71 -18.28
C VAL A 131 -25.99 30.00 -18.74
N LEU A 132 -26.64 29.00 -19.34
CA LEU A 132 -28.01 29.08 -19.80
C LEU A 132 -28.99 28.78 -18.66
N PRO A 133 -30.21 29.30 -18.67
CA PRO A 133 -31.26 29.02 -17.70
C PRO A 133 -31.51 27.50 -17.56
N GLY A 134 -31.43 26.99 -16.34
CA GLY A 134 -31.71 25.59 -16.05
C GLY A 134 -30.69 24.57 -16.61
N ALA A 135 -29.68 25.03 -17.35
CA ALA A 135 -28.67 24.17 -17.92
C ALA A 135 -27.43 24.03 -16.98
N GLY A 136 -26.83 22.86 -16.99
CA GLY A 136 -25.53 22.63 -16.33
C GLY A 136 -24.39 22.80 -17.33
N VAL A 137 -23.40 23.61 -16.97
CA VAL A 137 -22.13 23.73 -17.71
C VAL A 137 -21.10 22.80 -17.10
N PRO A 138 -20.67 21.75 -17.81
CA PRO A 138 -19.64 20.87 -17.30
C PRO A 138 -18.27 21.56 -17.33
N LEU A 139 -17.52 21.41 -16.25
CA LEU A 139 -16.15 21.89 -16.11
C LEU A 139 -15.27 20.66 -15.86
N SER A 140 -14.41 20.30 -16.82
CA SER A 140 -13.58 19.11 -16.74
C SER A 140 -12.11 19.51 -16.81
N PHE A 141 -11.35 19.01 -15.85
CA PHE A 141 -9.91 19.25 -15.68
C PHE A 141 -9.18 17.91 -15.82
N GLU A 142 -8.34 17.80 -16.83
CA GLU A 142 -7.47 16.65 -16.99
C GLU A 142 -6.18 16.88 -16.22
N ILE A 143 -5.83 15.94 -15.35
CA ILE A 143 -4.72 16.02 -14.43
C ILE A 143 -3.80 14.84 -14.68
N THR A 144 -2.52 15.11 -14.92
CA THR A 144 -1.50 14.08 -15.07
C THR A 144 -0.68 14.01 -13.79
N ALA A 145 -0.67 12.86 -13.10
CA ALA A 145 0.22 12.61 -11.99
C ALA A 145 1.64 12.39 -12.54
N PRO A 146 2.64 13.22 -12.18
CA PRO A 146 4.01 13.04 -12.67
C PRO A 146 4.62 11.72 -12.20
N VAL A 147 5.58 11.19 -12.95
CA VAL A 147 6.30 9.95 -12.55
C VAL A 147 7.10 10.16 -11.25
N GLY A 148 7.56 11.38 -10.99
CA GLY A 148 8.31 11.74 -9.79
C GLY A 148 7.46 12.17 -8.59
N VAL A 149 6.11 12.03 -8.66
CA VAL A 149 5.23 12.36 -7.54
C VAL A 149 5.47 11.41 -6.36
N ARG A 150 5.36 11.91 -5.14
CA ARG A 150 5.56 11.15 -3.91
C ARG A 150 4.25 10.88 -3.20
N TYR A 151 4.26 9.92 -2.29
CA TYR A 151 3.08 9.61 -1.47
C TYR A 151 2.58 10.84 -0.71
N GLY A 152 1.30 11.10 -0.86
CA GLY A 152 0.63 12.24 -0.21
C GLY A 152 0.78 13.58 -0.93
N ASP A 153 1.58 13.64 -2.01
CA ASP A 153 1.61 14.82 -2.87
C ASP A 153 0.22 15.09 -3.43
N ARG A 154 -0.14 16.37 -3.50
CA ARG A 154 -1.50 16.78 -3.83
C ARG A 154 -1.51 17.90 -4.84
N VAL A 155 -2.46 17.85 -5.75
CA VAL A 155 -2.87 18.96 -6.60
C VAL A 155 -4.30 19.37 -6.25
N GLU A 156 -4.54 20.66 -6.16
CA GLU A 156 -5.86 21.24 -5.93
C GLU A 156 -6.22 22.20 -7.06
N VAL A 157 -7.40 22.02 -7.62
CA VAL A 157 -8.02 22.93 -8.59
C VAL A 157 -9.14 23.68 -7.85
N ARG A 158 -8.87 24.94 -7.54
CA ARG A 158 -9.80 25.83 -6.83
C ARG A 158 -10.61 26.61 -7.82
N LEU A 159 -11.89 26.41 -7.81
CA LEU A 159 -12.86 27.11 -8.64
C LEU A 159 -13.52 28.21 -7.82
N SER A 160 -13.65 29.41 -8.42
CA SER A 160 -14.35 30.53 -7.82
C SER A 160 -15.25 31.21 -8.83
N VAL A 161 -16.52 31.39 -8.49
CA VAL A 161 -17.50 32.07 -9.32
C VAL A 161 -18.12 33.19 -8.50
N THR A 162 -18.09 34.40 -9.04
CA THR A 162 -18.79 35.56 -8.44
C THR A 162 -20.05 35.80 -9.21
N ASP A 163 -21.17 35.93 -8.51
CA ASP A 163 -22.44 36.23 -9.11
C ASP A 163 -22.43 37.73 -9.55
N PRO A 164 -22.58 38.03 -10.85
CA PRO A 164 -22.53 39.40 -11.34
C PRO A 164 -23.73 40.28 -10.87
N GLU A 165 -24.85 39.65 -10.49
CA GLU A 165 -26.07 40.39 -10.12
C GLU A 165 -26.37 40.40 -8.62
N GLY A 166 -25.79 39.45 -7.89
CA GLY A 166 -26.30 39.11 -6.55
C GLY A 166 -25.61 39.75 -5.36
N GLY A 167 -24.48 40.42 -5.50
CA GLY A 167 -23.73 40.93 -4.34
C GLY A 167 -23.43 39.86 -3.26
N GLY A 168 -23.70 38.60 -3.56
CA GLY A 168 -23.51 37.47 -2.67
C GLY A 168 -22.06 37.01 -2.59
N PRO A 169 -21.73 36.15 -1.62
CA PRO A 169 -20.40 35.62 -1.50
C PRO A 169 -20.04 34.79 -2.73
N ALA A 170 -18.78 34.87 -3.17
CA ALA A 170 -18.27 34.04 -4.27
C ALA A 170 -18.47 32.55 -3.96
N LEU A 171 -19.01 31.80 -4.91
CA LEU A 171 -19.05 30.35 -4.85
C LEU A 171 -17.64 29.83 -4.97
N ARG A 172 -17.28 28.89 -4.11
CA ARG A 172 -15.96 28.25 -4.13
C ARG A 172 -16.11 26.74 -4.09
N LEU A 173 -15.31 26.06 -4.89
CA LEU A 173 -15.21 24.62 -4.92
C LEU A 173 -13.76 24.23 -5.09
N THR A 174 -13.31 23.25 -4.35
CA THR A 174 -11.97 22.66 -4.49
C THR A 174 -12.12 21.23 -4.96
N LEU A 175 -11.51 20.93 -6.10
CA LEU A 175 -11.30 19.57 -6.61
C LEU A 175 -9.85 19.19 -6.32
N SER A 176 -9.58 17.96 -5.87
CA SER A 176 -8.22 17.57 -5.51
C SER A 176 -7.90 16.12 -5.90
N CYS A 177 -6.64 15.90 -6.30
CA CYS A 177 -6.05 14.58 -6.40
C CYS A 177 -4.92 14.43 -5.38
N VAL A 178 -4.75 13.20 -4.89
CA VAL A 178 -3.69 12.83 -3.96
C VAL A 178 -2.95 11.63 -4.51
N ALA A 179 -1.62 11.70 -4.54
CA ALA A 179 -0.78 10.59 -4.95
C ALA A 179 -0.77 9.48 -3.90
N ARG A 180 -0.98 8.25 -4.35
CA ARG A 180 -0.91 7.04 -3.55
C ARG A 180 0.05 6.02 -4.15
N GLN A 181 0.45 5.03 -3.35
CA GLN A 181 1.16 3.87 -3.83
C GLN A 181 0.23 2.92 -4.59
N ALA A 182 0.85 2.10 -5.44
CA ALA A 182 0.22 0.97 -6.10
C ALA A 182 0.85 -0.34 -5.62
N VAL A 183 0.06 -1.39 -5.54
CA VAL A 183 0.57 -2.75 -5.36
C VAL A 183 0.70 -3.40 -6.72
N LEU A 184 1.92 -3.79 -7.07
CA LEU A 184 2.28 -4.32 -8.37
C LEU A 184 2.73 -5.78 -8.24
N ALA A 185 2.22 -6.65 -9.11
CA ALA A 185 2.61 -8.06 -9.14
C ALA A 185 3.83 -8.27 -10.05
N ILE A 186 4.88 -8.85 -9.51
CA ILE A 186 6.12 -9.20 -10.20
C ILE A 186 6.11 -10.69 -10.49
N LYS A 187 6.18 -11.08 -11.76
CA LYS A 187 6.33 -12.48 -12.17
C LYS A 187 7.78 -12.90 -12.03
N THR A 188 8.01 -14.05 -11.38
CA THR A 188 9.34 -14.61 -11.13
C THR A 188 9.47 -16.04 -11.65
N SER A 189 10.67 -16.58 -11.68
CA SER A 189 10.87 -18.01 -11.80
C SER A 189 10.50 -18.69 -10.48
N ARG A 190 9.71 -19.75 -10.54
CA ARG A 190 9.25 -20.49 -9.35
C ARG A 190 10.44 -20.98 -8.50
N GLY A 191 10.36 -20.74 -7.20
CA GLY A 191 11.42 -21.10 -6.22
C GLY A 191 12.50 -20.03 -6.07
N TYR A 192 12.42 -18.92 -6.82
CA TYR A 192 13.35 -17.79 -6.76
C TYR A 192 12.70 -16.51 -6.26
N GLU A 193 11.48 -16.60 -5.73
CA GLU A 193 10.69 -15.45 -5.29
C GLU A 193 11.44 -14.65 -4.23
N ARG A 194 12.03 -15.37 -3.25
CA ARG A 194 12.81 -14.75 -2.17
C ARG A 194 14.07 -14.05 -2.68
N GLU A 195 14.83 -14.71 -3.57
CA GLU A 195 16.04 -14.15 -4.17
C GLU A 195 15.73 -12.85 -4.94
N VAL A 196 14.61 -12.84 -5.69
CA VAL A 196 14.16 -11.64 -6.40
C VAL A 196 13.78 -10.54 -5.43
N ALA A 197 13.05 -10.86 -4.37
CA ALA A 197 12.65 -9.89 -3.35
C ALA A 197 13.86 -9.32 -2.60
N ASP A 198 14.81 -10.16 -2.18
CA ASP A 198 16.03 -9.73 -1.48
C ASP A 198 16.90 -8.82 -2.38
N THR A 199 16.98 -9.15 -3.68
CA THR A 199 17.69 -8.29 -4.66
C THR A 199 17.00 -6.95 -4.86
N LEU A 200 15.67 -6.94 -4.93
CA LEU A 200 14.89 -5.70 -5.02
C LEU A 200 15.03 -4.86 -3.77
N HIS A 201 15.00 -5.47 -2.60
CA HIS A 201 15.18 -4.78 -1.31
C HIS A 201 16.54 -4.07 -1.25
N ALA A 202 17.61 -4.77 -1.60
CA ALA A 202 18.94 -4.14 -1.64
C ALA A 202 19.03 -2.95 -2.60
N ARG A 203 18.31 -3.00 -3.74
CA ARG A 203 18.22 -1.86 -4.66
C ARG A 203 17.34 -0.72 -4.16
N ALA A 204 16.28 -1.07 -3.39
CA ALA A 204 15.39 -0.07 -2.80
C ALA A 204 16.09 0.75 -1.73
N ASP A 205 17.03 0.16 -0.98
CA ASP A 205 17.86 0.89 -0.02
C ASP A 205 18.75 1.95 -0.69
N GLU A 206 19.15 1.71 -1.95
CA GLU A 206 19.94 2.68 -2.73
C GLU A 206 19.06 3.77 -3.38
N LYS A 207 17.81 3.45 -3.67
CA LYS A 207 16.83 4.35 -4.32
C LYS A 207 15.59 4.45 -3.47
N ALA A 208 15.66 5.29 -2.45
CA ALA A 208 14.49 5.60 -1.62
C ALA A 208 13.30 6.07 -2.49
N ASP A 209 12.09 5.84 -2.01
CA ASP A 209 10.83 6.31 -2.59
C ASP A 209 10.32 5.60 -3.87
N VAL A 210 10.92 4.48 -4.29
CA VAL A 210 10.42 3.69 -5.43
C VAL A 210 9.62 2.47 -4.98
N VAL A 211 10.16 1.70 -4.03
CA VAL A 211 9.53 0.51 -3.45
C VAL A 211 9.50 0.67 -1.93
N PHE A 212 8.32 0.52 -1.34
CA PHE A 212 8.07 0.70 0.09
C PHE A 212 7.95 -0.62 0.84
N ALA A 213 7.35 -1.61 0.19
CA ALA A 213 7.18 -2.94 0.78
C ALA A 213 7.25 -4.03 -0.28
N LEU A 214 7.68 -5.20 0.15
CA LEU A 214 7.72 -6.42 -0.67
C LEU A 214 7.01 -7.56 0.07
N LEU A 215 6.14 -8.25 -0.65
CA LEU A 215 5.46 -9.43 -0.13
C LEU A 215 5.79 -10.65 -0.99
N VAL A 216 6.30 -11.69 -0.33
CA VAL A 216 6.56 -13.00 -0.94
C VAL A 216 5.58 -14.00 -0.33
N PRO A 217 4.41 -14.21 -0.94
CA PRO A 217 3.39 -15.09 -0.38
C PRO A 217 3.81 -16.56 -0.52
N SER A 218 3.70 -17.32 0.55
CA SER A 218 3.97 -18.77 0.52
C SER A 218 2.95 -19.55 -0.31
N SER A 219 1.72 -19.02 -0.38
CA SER A 219 0.58 -19.66 -1.07
C SER A 219 0.56 -19.41 -2.59
N LEU A 220 1.28 -18.42 -3.10
CA LEU A 220 1.30 -18.07 -4.52
C LEU A 220 2.72 -18.06 -5.08
N ARG A 221 3.17 -19.21 -5.59
CA ARG A 221 4.51 -19.35 -6.15
C ARG A 221 4.65 -18.73 -7.53
N GLY A 222 5.81 -18.14 -7.80
CA GLY A 222 6.13 -17.48 -9.07
C GLY A 222 5.77 -15.99 -9.08
N TYR A 223 5.38 -15.43 -7.93
CA TYR A 223 5.02 -14.02 -7.80
C TYR A 223 5.62 -13.39 -6.54
N VAL A 224 6.00 -12.14 -6.68
CA VAL A 224 6.35 -11.20 -5.61
C VAL A 224 5.49 -9.98 -5.80
N PHE A 225 4.94 -9.43 -4.73
CA PHE A 225 4.21 -8.17 -4.78
C PHE A 225 5.10 -7.05 -4.24
N ALA A 226 5.09 -5.93 -4.94
CA ALA A 226 5.82 -4.73 -4.55
C ALA A 226 4.82 -3.58 -4.39
N GLU A 227 4.87 -2.92 -3.25
CA GLU A 227 4.22 -1.64 -3.06
C GLU A 227 5.17 -0.53 -3.51
N GLY A 228 4.76 0.28 -4.47
CA GLY A 228 5.61 1.31 -5.05
C GLY A 228 4.82 2.50 -5.59
N MET A 229 5.53 3.60 -5.88
CA MET A 229 4.88 4.81 -6.39
C MET A 229 4.45 4.70 -7.84
N SER A 230 5.22 3.99 -8.67
CA SER A 230 4.94 3.92 -10.10
C SER A 230 5.32 2.59 -10.70
N PHE A 231 4.57 2.18 -11.72
CA PHE A 231 4.86 1.00 -12.53
C PHE A 231 6.25 1.08 -13.18
N GLU A 232 6.59 2.25 -13.74
CA GLU A 232 7.88 2.46 -14.41
C GLU A 232 9.06 2.42 -13.44
N GLY A 233 8.91 3.00 -12.24
CA GLY A 233 9.95 2.97 -11.21
C GLY A 233 10.28 1.53 -10.81
N VAL A 234 9.27 0.72 -10.52
CA VAL A 234 9.46 -0.69 -10.17
C VAL A 234 10.02 -1.49 -11.36
N ARG A 235 9.56 -1.21 -12.59
CA ARG A 235 10.09 -1.83 -13.82
C ARG A 235 11.59 -1.56 -13.98
N GLU A 236 12.03 -0.32 -13.76
CA GLU A 236 13.45 0.05 -13.82
C GLU A 236 14.27 -0.72 -12.78
N MET A 237 13.75 -0.87 -11.58
CA MET A 237 14.41 -1.62 -10.52
C MET A 237 14.52 -3.12 -10.81
N LEU A 238 13.63 -3.68 -11.63
CA LEU A 238 13.67 -5.08 -12.05
C LEU A 238 14.73 -5.37 -13.13
N LYS A 239 15.22 -4.35 -13.85
CA LYS A 239 16.20 -4.54 -14.93
C LYS A 239 17.45 -5.25 -14.42
N GLY A 240 17.84 -6.32 -15.13
CA GLY A 240 19.03 -7.12 -14.79
C GLY A 240 18.86 -8.14 -13.67
N ILE A 241 17.69 -8.27 -13.06
CA ILE A 241 17.40 -9.36 -12.13
C ILE A 241 17.02 -10.61 -12.92
N ARG A 242 17.94 -11.56 -13.03
CA ARG A 242 17.83 -12.73 -13.93
C ARG A 242 16.56 -13.59 -13.71
N LYS A 243 16.08 -13.67 -12.48
CA LYS A 243 14.95 -14.51 -12.10
C LYS A 243 13.61 -13.76 -12.10
N ALA A 244 13.64 -12.43 -12.19
CA ALA A 244 12.45 -11.63 -12.43
C ALA A 244 12.08 -11.72 -13.92
N ARG A 245 10.82 -12.02 -14.20
CA ARG A 245 10.31 -12.14 -15.59
C ARG A 245 9.61 -10.88 -16.06
N GLY A 246 9.32 -9.94 -15.14
CA GLY A 246 8.69 -8.65 -15.40
C GLY A 246 7.50 -8.38 -14.50
N LEU A 247 6.92 -7.21 -14.67
CA LEU A 247 5.67 -6.82 -14.02
C LEU A 247 4.47 -7.41 -14.76
N VAL A 248 3.42 -7.71 -14.01
CA VAL A 248 2.10 -7.99 -14.54
C VAL A 248 1.43 -6.65 -14.85
N ASP A 249 0.74 -6.55 -15.98
CA ASP A 249 0.04 -5.32 -16.35
C ASP A 249 -1.13 -5.05 -15.37
N GLY A 250 -1.25 -3.80 -14.97
CA GLY A 250 -2.26 -3.33 -14.04
C GLY A 250 -1.82 -3.34 -12.58
N GLU A 251 -2.65 -2.71 -11.75
CA GLU A 251 -2.48 -2.67 -10.30
C GLU A 251 -3.22 -3.83 -9.64
N THR A 252 -2.64 -4.37 -8.58
CA THR A 252 -3.31 -5.35 -7.72
C THR A 252 -4.01 -4.59 -6.58
N THR A 253 -5.26 -4.92 -6.33
CA THR A 253 -6.00 -4.29 -5.23
C THR A 253 -5.60 -4.88 -3.88
N LEU A 254 -5.74 -4.10 -2.80
CA LEU A 254 -5.51 -4.61 -1.45
C LEU A 254 -6.38 -5.82 -1.11
N LYS A 255 -7.63 -5.87 -1.62
CA LYS A 255 -8.54 -7.01 -1.44
C LYS A 255 -8.01 -8.31 -2.06
N GLU A 256 -7.26 -8.21 -3.16
CA GLU A 256 -6.62 -9.37 -3.79
C GLU A 256 -5.39 -9.84 -3.03
N VAL A 257 -4.68 -8.92 -2.36
CA VAL A 257 -3.48 -9.21 -1.59
C VAL A 257 -3.79 -9.64 -0.16
N GLU A 258 -4.87 -9.14 0.44
CA GLU A 258 -5.27 -9.43 1.82
C GLU A 258 -5.30 -10.93 2.16
N PRO A 259 -5.87 -11.83 1.33
CA PRO A 259 -5.84 -13.26 1.58
C PRO A 259 -4.43 -13.88 1.57
N LEU A 260 -3.45 -13.18 0.99
CA LEU A 260 -2.05 -13.61 0.93
C LEU A 260 -1.26 -13.14 2.14
N LEU A 261 -1.73 -12.10 2.85
CA LEU A 261 -1.13 -11.56 4.07
C LEU A 261 -1.49 -12.39 5.30
N VAL A 262 -2.68 -13.00 5.29
CA VAL A 262 -3.13 -13.85 6.38
C VAL A 262 -2.48 -15.22 6.22
N PRO A 263 -1.65 -15.69 7.18
CA PRO A 263 -1.17 -17.05 7.16
C PRO A 263 -2.39 -17.99 7.16
N LYS A 264 -2.53 -18.83 6.16
CA LYS A 264 -3.52 -19.91 6.25
C LYS A 264 -3.02 -20.82 7.35
N ILE A 265 -3.82 -20.96 8.40
CA ILE A 265 -3.57 -21.95 9.44
C ILE A 265 -3.71 -23.31 8.76
N THR A 266 -2.57 -23.88 8.39
CA THR A 266 -2.50 -25.11 7.57
C THR A 266 -3.02 -26.33 8.31
N VAL A 267 -3.23 -26.22 9.60
CA VAL A 267 -3.77 -27.26 10.49
C VAL A 267 -5.27 -27.08 10.79
N GLU A 268 -5.92 -26.06 10.23
CA GLU A 268 -7.35 -25.83 10.42
C GLU A 268 -8.16 -26.95 9.74
N GLY A 269 -9.11 -27.50 10.47
CA GLY A 269 -9.98 -28.58 10.00
C GLY A 269 -9.46 -29.99 10.26
N PHE A 270 -8.20 -30.18 10.67
CA PHE A 270 -7.72 -31.45 11.18
C PHE A 270 -8.25 -31.70 12.59
N VAL A 271 -8.56 -32.95 12.90
CA VAL A 271 -8.96 -33.40 14.23
C VAL A 271 -8.12 -34.61 14.63
N GLU A 272 -7.90 -34.76 15.93
CA GLU A 272 -7.19 -35.94 16.43
C GLU A 272 -7.98 -37.21 16.07
N GLY A 273 -7.27 -38.25 15.66
CA GLY A 273 -7.84 -39.50 15.18
C GLY A 273 -8.21 -39.52 13.70
N ALA A 274 -8.16 -38.38 12.99
CA ALA A 274 -8.39 -38.33 11.55
C ALA A 274 -7.33 -39.12 10.77
N ILE A 275 -7.72 -39.67 9.63
CA ILE A 275 -6.82 -40.35 8.70
C ILE A 275 -6.38 -39.36 7.63
N VAL A 276 -5.05 -39.24 7.46
CA VAL A 276 -4.41 -38.34 6.52
C VAL A 276 -3.42 -39.10 5.64
N GLU A 277 -3.15 -38.53 4.48
CA GLU A 277 -2.08 -38.99 3.58
C GLU A 277 -0.93 -37.96 3.62
N LEU A 278 0.29 -38.42 3.74
CA LEU A 278 1.47 -37.58 3.66
C LEU A 278 1.74 -37.27 2.17
N ILE A 279 1.69 -35.99 1.79
CA ILE A 279 1.85 -35.54 0.40
C ILE A 279 3.26 -35.00 0.10
N SER A 280 4.12 -34.91 1.14
CA SER A 280 5.49 -34.44 1.03
C SER A 280 6.40 -35.16 2.00
N GLY A 281 7.72 -35.06 1.75
CA GLY A 281 8.75 -35.66 2.61
C GLY A 281 9.05 -37.14 2.34
N PRO A 282 9.84 -37.78 3.22
CA PRO A 282 10.32 -39.17 3.02
C PRO A 282 9.18 -40.21 3.08
N PHE A 283 8.05 -39.89 3.66
CA PHE A 283 6.87 -40.77 3.82
C PHE A 283 5.74 -40.37 2.87
N LYS A 284 6.06 -39.72 1.77
CA LYS A 284 5.04 -39.31 0.78
C LYS A 284 4.27 -40.51 0.24
N GLY A 285 2.92 -40.41 0.30
CA GLY A 285 1.99 -41.44 -0.14
C GLY A 285 1.53 -42.36 1.00
N GLU A 286 2.17 -42.31 2.16
CA GLU A 286 1.80 -43.12 3.32
C GLU A 286 0.56 -42.57 4.01
N LYS A 287 -0.30 -43.48 4.52
CA LYS A 287 -1.44 -43.15 5.35
C LYS A 287 -1.05 -43.09 6.82
N ALA A 288 -1.51 -42.09 7.51
CA ALA A 288 -1.21 -41.89 8.91
C ALA A 288 -2.43 -41.40 9.69
N ARG A 289 -2.45 -41.63 10.99
CA ARG A 289 -3.47 -41.15 11.91
C ARG A 289 -2.97 -39.95 12.71
N VAL A 290 -3.74 -38.89 12.74
CA VAL A 290 -3.44 -37.70 13.52
C VAL A 290 -3.47 -38.01 15.02
N LYS A 291 -2.39 -37.74 15.73
CA LYS A 291 -2.27 -37.95 17.18
C LYS A 291 -2.32 -36.63 17.96
N LYS A 292 -1.71 -35.58 17.43
CA LYS A 292 -1.65 -34.28 18.07
C LYS A 292 -1.58 -33.18 17.03
N ILE A 293 -2.19 -32.05 17.31
CA ILE A 293 -2.18 -30.87 16.46
C ILE A 293 -1.61 -29.71 17.29
N ASP A 294 -0.55 -29.09 16.78
CA ASP A 294 0.03 -27.86 17.34
C ASP A 294 -0.29 -26.70 16.40
N GLN A 295 -1.35 -25.98 16.74
CA GLN A 295 -1.83 -24.84 15.93
C GLN A 295 -0.81 -23.68 15.94
N ALA A 296 -0.07 -23.48 17.01
CA ALA A 296 0.88 -22.39 17.14
C ALA A 296 2.11 -22.59 16.24
N LYS A 297 2.51 -23.86 16.02
CA LYS A 297 3.62 -24.23 15.14
C LYS A 297 3.19 -24.64 13.74
N GLU A 298 1.88 -24.76 13.49
CA GLU A 298 1.30 -25.31 12.27
C GLU A 298 1.78 -26.73 11.97
N GLU A 299 1.99 -27.53 13.00
CA GLU A 299 2.51 -28.89 12.93
C GLU A 299 1.46 -29.91 13.37
N ILE A 300 1.50 -31.05 12.71
CA ILE A 300 0.67 -32.22 13.05
C ILE A 300 1.59 -33.39 13.35
N THR A 301 1.44 -34.02 14.51
CA THR A 301 2.06 -35.29 14.82
C THR A 301 1.14 -36.41 14.36
N VAL A 302 1.61 -37.23 13.45
CA VAL A 302 0.88 -38.36 12.88
C VAL A 302 1.59 -39.66 13.17
N GLU A 303 0.84 -40.75 13.18
CA GLU A 303 1.35 -42.11 13.35
C GLU A 303 1.04 -42.90 12.06
N LEU A 304 2.07 -43.46 11.43
CA LEU A 304 1.94 -44.25 10.20
C LEU A 304 1.11 -45.51 10.49
N ILE A 305 0.10 -45.78 9.64
CA ILE A 305 -0.85 -46.90 9.83
C ILE A 305 -0.23 -48.23 9.38
N GLU A 306 0.58 -48.22 8.34
CA GLU A 306 1.17 -49.43 7.74
C GLU A 306 2.53 -49.79 8.37
N ALA A 307 3.03 -49.03 9.34
CA ALA A 307 4.26 -49.33 10.03
C ALA A 307 4.07 -50.46 11.05
N VAL A 308 4.95 -51.47 11.06
CA VAL A 308 4.95 -52.56 12.02
C VAL A 308 5.14 -52.09 13.46
N VAL A 309 5.82 -50.97 13.62
CA VAL A 309 5.99 -50.29 14.92
C VAL A 309 5.40 -48.86 14.76
N PRO A 310 4.58 -48.41 15.70
CA PRO A 310 4.04 -47.08 15.65
C PRO A 310 5.15 -46.02 15.73
N ILE A 311 5.42 -45.32 14.64
CA ILE A 311 6.42 -44.27 14.58
C ILE A 311 5.68 -42.93 14.52
N PRO A 312 5.80 -42.08 15.56
CA PRO A 312 5.25 -40.75 15.51
C PRO A 312 6.12 -39.84 14.61
N VAL A 313 5.53 -39.21 13.62
CA VAL A 313 6.17 -38.28 12.70
C VAL A 313 5.52 -36.93 12.85
N THR A 314 6.30 -35.88 13.12
CA THR A 314 5.79 -34.50 13.14
C THR A 314 6.05 -33.87 11.78
N VAL A 315 4.98 -33.38 11.16
CA VAL A 315 5.00 -32.76 9.84
C VAL A 315 4.20 -31.46 9.87
N ARG A 316 4.48 -30.57 8.94
CA ARG A 316 3.68 -29.35 8.77
C ARG A 316 2.31 -29.70 8.21
N GLY A 317 1.29 -28.90 8.55
CA GLY A 317 -0.06 -29.10 8.10
C GLY A 317 -0.23 -29.07 6.57
N ASP A 318 0.63 -28.32 5.85
CA ASP A 318 0.64 -28.29 4.38
C ASP A 318 1.28 -29.54 3.73
N HIS A 319 1.87 -30.44 4.53
CA HIS A 319 2.43 -31.71 4.07
C HIS A 319 1.48 -32.88 4.21
N VAL A 320 0.25 -32.65 4.66
CA VAL A 320 -0.78 -33.70 4.84
C VAL A 320 -2.06 -33.36 4.12
N ARG A 321 -2.75 -34.38 3.64
CA ARG A 321 -4.07 -34.27 3.03
C ARG A 321 -5.05 -35.15 3.81
N MET A 322 -6.18 -34.57 4.22
CA MET A 322 -7.21 -35.33 4.92
C MET A 322 -7.86 -36.35 3.99
N LEU A 323 -7.93 -37.59 4.40
CA LEU A 323 -8.64 -38.66 3.72
C LEU A 323 -10.03 -38.93 4.38
N GLU A 324 -10.05 -39.03 5.73
CA GLU A 324 -11.26 -39.24 6.50
C GLU A 324 -11.27 -38.39 7.77
N LYS A 325 -12.40 -37.76 8.06
CA LYS A 325 -12.60 -37.11 9.36
C LYS A 325 -12.72 -38.23 10.41
N GLY A 326 -11.87 -38.20 11.42
CA GLY A 326 -11.94 -39.16 12.52
C GLY A 326 -13.34 -39.24 13.09
N GLY A 327 -13.96 -40.39 12.96
CA GLY A 327 -15.24 -40.68 13.57
C GLY A 327 -15.06 -40.72 15.07
N GLY A 328 -15.56 -39.67 15.78
CA GLY A 328 -15.70 -39.72 17.22
C GLY A 328 -16.60 -40.91 17.56
N LYS A 329 -16.04 -41.96 18.19
CA LYS A 329 -16.86 -42.92 18.91
C LYS A 329 -17.56 -42.13 20.01
N SER A 330 -18.86 -41.87 19.82
CA SER A 330 -19.80 -41.62 20.90
C SER A 330 -19.75 -42.86 21.75
N GLY A 331 -19.11 -42.77 22.92
CA GLY A 331 -19.18 -43.78 23.94
C GLY A 331 -20.59 -43.73 24.53
N GLY A 332 -21.27 -44.90 24.47
CA GLY A 332 -22.40 -45.21 25.27
C GLY A 332 -22.02 -45.51 26.71
#